data_2620cf13bbf826f8885d1d1f1be44ce4
#
_entry.id   2620cf13bbf826f8885d1d1f1be44ce4
#
_cell.length_a   1.000
_cell.length_b   1.000
_cell.length_c   1.000
_cell.angle_alpha   90.00
_cell.angle_beta   90.00
_cell.angle_gamma   90.00
#
_symmetry.space_group_name_H-M   'P 1'
#
loop_
_entity.id
_entity.type
_entity.pdbx_description
1 polymer ?
#
loop_
_entity_poly.entity_id
_entity_poly.type
_entity_poly.pdbx_seq_one_letter_code
_entity_poly.pdbx_strand_id
1 'polypeptide(L)'
;FKRDNREIFLEAGPHFSSAAEVGATIIKSVAGRPVYLRDVAHIEDGPADVNHYTRIGFGPAVDHMPTIGNSTGSKPQTGQERQMVTIAVSKRKGSNAVNVAEAVIATAEKMHGTLIPKDILLSITRDYGETANHKVNELVKHLCFAIVIIVALLAFSLGLKEALIVSIAVPMTLALTLLLDYMTGYTINRVTLFALILSLGLLVDDPIVDVENIHRHYKLRKESPLDALLTAIDEVRPPTILATFTVIVSFLPMFFITGMMGPYMAPMAFNVPI
;
A
#
# COMPACT_ATOMS: atom_id res chain seq x y z
N PHE A 1 19.24 8.81 24.73
CA PHE A 1 20.29 7.80 24.55
C PHE A 1 20.12 7.13 23.19
N LYS A 2 21.20 7.01 22.43
CA LYS A 2 21.22 6.21 21.16
C LYS A 2 21.99 4.92 21.44
N ARG A 3 21.31 3.80 21.30
CA ARG A 3 21.92 2.47 21.41
C ARG A 3 21.26 1.53 20.40
N ASP A 4 22.07 0.77 19.66
CA ASP A 4 21.63 -0.25 18.69
C ASP A 4 20.64 0.30 17.64
N ASN A 5 20.94 1.49 17.08
CA ASN A 5 20.11 2.22 16.14
C ASN A 5 18.68 2.55 16.65
N ARG A 6 18.51 2.61 17.96
CA ARG A 6 17.27 3.05 18.64
C ARG A 6 17.55 4.32 19.43
N GLU A 7 16.67 5.29 19.32
CA GLU A 7 16.65 6.49 20.13
C GLU A 7 15.69 6.26 21.31
N ILE A 8 16.21 6.32 22.51
CA ILE A 8 15.44 6.14 23.74
C ILE A 8 15.29 7.51 24.39
N PHE A 9 14.06 8.02 24.40
CA PHE A 9 13.70 9.21 25.17
C PHE A 9 13.45 8.80 26.61
N LEU A 10 14.15 9.43 27.53
CA LEU A 10 13.89 9.29 28.97
C LEU A 10 13.14 10.53 29.43
N GLU A 11 11.90 10.36 29.81
CA GLU A 11 11.09 11.37 30.48
C GLU A 11 11.11 11.07 31.97
N ALA A 12 11.46 12.06 32.78
CA ALA A 12 11.49 11.94 34.24
C ALA A 12 10.53 12.95 34.85
N GLY A 13 9.55 12.44 35.57
CA GLY A 13 8.57 13.21 36.31
C GLY A 13 7.23 13.44 35.58
N PRO A 14 6.17 13.76 36.27
CA PRO A 14 4.90 14.15 35.69
C PRO A 14 5.04 15.51 35.01
N HIS A 15 4.44 15.63 33.79
CA HIS A 15 4.31 16.91 33.12
C HIS A 15 3.30 17.78 33.87
N PHE A 16 3.55 19.10 33.92
CA PHE A 16 2.55 20.04 34.39
C PHE A 16 1.31 19.98 33.50
N SER A 17 0.15 19.85 34.15
CA SER A 17 -1.13 19.72 33.45
C SER A 17 -1.96 21.01 33.46
N SER A 18 -1.56 21.98 34.25
CA SER A 18 -2.29 23.26 34.41
C SER A 18 -1.37 24.40 34.86
N ALA A 19 -1.77 25.64 34.55
CA ALA A 19 -1.11 26.86 35.03
C ALA A 19 -1.09 26.93 36.57
N ALA A 20 -2.13 26.39 37.23
CA ALA A 20 -2.19 26.34 38.70
C ALA A 20 -1.09 25.45 39.29
N GLU A 21 -0.80 24.33 38.64
CA GLU A 21 0.24 23.39 39.07
C GLU A 21 1.66 23.97 38.85
N VAL A 22 1.87 24.69 37.75
CA VAL A 22 3.08 25.48 37.54
C VAL A 22 3.24 26.55 38.64
N GLY A 23 2.16 27.27 38.97
CA GLY A 23 2.14 28.30 40.01
C GLY A 23 2.44 27.77 41.39
N ALA A 24 2.12 26.52 41.67
CA ALA A 24 2.39 25.86 42.95
C ALA A 24 3.84 25.37 43.09
N THR A 25 4.70 25.55 42.06
CA THR A 25 6.11 25.17 42.16
C THR A 25 6.86 26.03 43.15
N ILE A 26 7.55 25.39 44.11
CA ILE A 26 8.33 26.07 45.12
C ILE A 26 9.68 26.49 44.54
N ILE A 27 9.97 27.80 44.53
CA ILE A 27 11.21 28.36 44.00
C ILE A 27 12.27 28.44 45.10
N LYS A 28 11.87 28.83 46.30
CA LYS A 28 12.79 29.04 47.43
C LYS A 28 12.05 28.88 48.76
N SER A 29 12.77 28.56 49.80
CA SER A 29 12.29 28.68 51.17
C SER A 29 13.00 29.83 51.90
N VAL A 30 12.23 30.76 52.50
CA VAL A 30 12.75 31.90 53.23
C VAL A 30 12.22 31.82 54.65
N ALA A 31 13.11 31.71 55.63
CA ALA A 31 12.76 31.56 57.03
C ALA A 31 11.74 30.44 57.30
N GLY A 32 11.88 29.29 56.63
CA GLY A 32 10.99 28.13 56.77
C GLY A 32 9.65 28.26 56.02
N ARG A 33 9.40 29.35 55.30
CA ARG A 33 8.19 29.55 54.51
C ARG A 33 8.50 29.34 53.01
N PRO A 34 7.73 28.51 52.30
CA PRO A 34 7.92 28.33 50.88
C PRO A 34 7.49 29.59 50.10
N VAL A 35 8.26 29.96 49.10
CA VAL A 35 7.90 30.97 48.08
C VAL A 35 7.53 30.24 46.81
N TYR A 36 6.32 30.43 46.33
CA TYR A 36 5.81 29.80 45.14
C TYR A 36 6.04 30.66 43.90
N LEU A 37 6.06 30.02 42.71
CA LEU A 37 6.23 30.72 41.45
C LEU A 37 5.14 31.80 41.25
N ARG A 38 3.89 31.53 41.65
CA ARG A 38 2.77 32.46 41.59
C ARG A 38 2.95 33.71 42.47
N ASP A 39 3.85 33.68 43.44
CA ASP A 39 4.09 34.81 44.34
C ASP A 39 5.03 35.85 43.68
N VAL A 40 5.79 35.46 42.67
CA VAL A 40 6.83 36.28 42.03
C VAL A 40 6.67 36.43 40.53
N ALA A 41 5.76 35.65 39.90
CA ALA A 41 5.55 35.65 38.45
C ALA A 41 4.06 35.63 38.08
N HIS A 42 3.71 36.26 37.00
CA HIS A 42 2.42 36.08 36.37
C HIS A 42 2.50 34.87 35.40
N ILE A 43 1.54 33.94 35.56
CA ILE A 43 1.51 32.70 34.80
C ILE A 43 0.33 32.76 33.85
N GLU A 44 0.60 32.75 32.57
CA GLU A 44 -0.37 32.68 31.51
C GLU A 44 -0.31 31.30 30.84
N ASP A 45 -1.48 30.67 30.67
CA ASP A 45 -1.66 29.50 29.86
C ASP A 45 -2.15 29.93 28.48
N GLY A 46 -1.28 29.84 27.49
CA GLY A 46 -1.56 30.34 26.16
C GLY A 46 -0.64 29.71 25.09
N PRO A 47 -0.84 30.03 23.83
CA PRO A 47 0.04 29.57 22.77
C PRO A 47 1.47 30.08 22.97
N ALA A 48 2.45 29.21 22.72
CA ALA A 48 3.86 29.61 22.75
C ALA A 48 4.14 30.67 21.64
N ASP A 49 5.19 31.46 21.84
CA ASP A 49 5.66 32.41 20.81
C ASP A 49 5.86 31.70 19.48
N VAL A 50 5.39 32.32 18.41
CA VAL A 50 5.40 31.75 17.07
C VAL A 50 6.84 31.77 16.55
N ASN A 51 7.49 30.63 16.56
CA ASN A 51 8.86 30.45 16.05
C ASN A 51 8.88 29.96 14.58
N HIS A 52 7.78 29.38 14.11
CA HIS A 52 7.68 28.81 12.77
C HIS A 52 6.39 29.22 12.08
N TYR A 53 6.50 29.61 10.82
CA TYR A 53 5.35 29.92 9.97
C TYR A 53 5.28 28.90 8.83
N THR A 54 4.11 28.28 8.65
CA THR A 54 3.83 27.44 7.50
C THR A 54 2.86 28.16 6.57
N ARG A 55 3.20 28.22 5.30
CA ARG A 55 2.40 28.87 4.25
C ARG A 55 2.13 27.90 3.12
N ILE A 56 0.98 28.07 2.48
CA ILE A 56 0.62 27.38 1.25
C ILE A 56 0.55 28.39 0.11
N GLY A 57 1.25 28.10 -0.98
CA GLY A 57 1.14 28.84 -2.23
C GLY A 57 0.24 28.08 -3.21
N PHE A 58 -0.64 28.79 -3.90
CA PHE A 58 -1.60 28.19 -4.83
C PHE A 58 -1.11 28.38 -6.27
N GLY A 59 -0.92 27.27 -6.97
CA GLY A 59 -0.54 27.23 -8.38
C GLY A 59 -1.76 27.19 -9.32
N PRO A 60 -1.53 27.02 -10.64
CA PRO A 60 -2.59 26.96 -11.65
C PRO A 60 -3.64 25.86 -11.45
N ALA A 61 -3.30 24.82 -10.70
CA ALA A 61 -4.19 23.68 -10.41
C ALA A 61 -5.12 23.93 -9.19
N VAL A 62 -5.19 25.15 -8.67
CA VAL A 62 -5.98 25.46 -7.47
C VAL A 62 -7.46 25.09 -7.59
N ASP A 63 -8.04 25.19 -8.80
CA ASP A 63 -9.43 24.86 -9.06
C ASP A 63 -9.73 23.36 -8.94
N HIS A 64 -8.70 22.53 -9.07
CA HIS A 64 -8.77 21.06 -8.92
C HIS A 64 -8.32 20.56 -7.54
N MET A 65 -8.02 21.49 -6.61
CA MET A 65 -7.59 21.10 -5.27
C MET A 65 -8.76 20.51 -4.49
N PRO A 66 -8.65 19.26 -3.99
CA PRO A 66 -9.71 18.66 -3.21
C PRO A 66 -9.85 19.39 -1.88
N THR A 67 -11.06 19.88 -1.62
CA THR A 67 -11.43 20.59 -0.38
C THR A 67 -12.44 19.75 0.40
N ILE A 68 -12.34 19.80 1.71
CA ILE A 68 -13.26 19.12 2.62
C ILE A 68 -14.32 20.13 3.10
N GLY A 69 -15.58 19.74 2.93
CA GLY A 69 -16.73 20.54 3.37
C GLY A 69 -16.96 21.82 2.55
N ASN A 70 -18.04 22.53 2.91
CA ASN A 70 -18.39 23.81 2.31
C ASN A 70 -17.82 24.96 3.16
N SER A 71 -16.61 25.40 2.86
CA SER A 71 -16.05 26.58 3.52
C SER A 71 -16.70 27.86 2.97
N THR A 72 -17.08 28.76 3.88
CA THR A 72 -17.61 30.12 3.54
C THR A 72 -16.49 31.09 3.18
N GLY A 73 -15.24 30.71 3.36
CA GLY A 73 -14.08 31.52 2.97
C GLY A 73 -13.91 31.67 1.47
N SER A 74 -13.31 32.78 1.04
CA SER A 74 -13.00 33.00 -0.37
C SER A 74 -12.10 31.88 -0.93
N LYS A 75 -12.46 31.34 -2.10
CA LYS A 75 -11.61 30.38 -2.79
C LYS A 75 -10.21 30.97 -3.03
N PRO A 76 -9.15 30.20 -2.81
CA PRO A 76 -7.80 30.68 -3.10
C PRO A 76 -7.63 30.91 -4.60
N GLN A 77 -6.80 31.87 -4.96
CA GLN A 77 -6.48 32.20 -6.35
C GLN A 77 -5.04 31.83 -6.67
N THR A 78 -4.77 31.55 -7.92
CA THR A 78 -3.41 31.29 -8.40
C THR A 78 -2.47 32.45 -8.04
N GLY A 79 -1.29 32.10 -7.50
CA GLY A 79 -0.30 33.07 -7.04
C GLY A 79 -0.54 33.63 -5.64
N GLN A 80 -1.64 33.27 -4.98
CA GLN A 80 -1.94 33.67 -3.61
C GLN A 80 -1.18 32.79 -2.62
N GLU A 81 -0.64 33.38 -1.55
CA GLU A 81 -0.12 32.66 -0.38
C GLU A 81 -1.05 32.87 0.80
N ARG A 82 -1.25 31.82 1.60
CA ARG A 82 -2.00 31.88 2.85
C ARG A 82 -1.24 31.16 3.97
N GLN A 83 -1.47 31.59 5.19
CA GLN A 83 -1.02 30.83 6.36
C GLN A 83 -1.77 29.51 6.43
N MET A 84 -1.06 28.43 6.79
CA MET A 84 -1.68 27.14 6.94
C MET A 84 -1.13 26.39 8.14
N VAL A 85 -1.90 25.39 8.59
CA VAL A 85 -1.47 24.36 9.52
C VAL A 85 -1.58 23.03 8.80
N THR A 86 -0.51 22.24 8.84
CA THR A 86 -0.50 20.89 8.24
C THR A 86 -0.81 19.85 9.31
N ILE A 87 -1.86 19.08 9.11
CA ILE A 87 -2.17 17.90 9.93
C ILE A 87 -1.77 16.66 9.14
N ALA A 88 -0.74 15.96 9.62
CA ALA A 88 -0.27 14.72 9.03
C ALA A 88 -0.80 13.52 9.80
N VAL A 89 -1.50 12.63 9.12
CA VAL A 89 -2.03 11.38 9.69
C VAL A 89 -1.30 10.20 9.07
N SER A 90 -0.69 9.35 9.90
CA SER A 90 0.03 8.16 9.48
C SER A 90 -0.75 6.90 9.85
N LYS A 91 -0.82 5.96 8.91
CA LYS A 91 -1.42 4.64 9.17
C LYS A 91 -0.49 3.75 10.02
N ARG A 92 -1.06 2.85 10.81
CA ARG A 92 -0.31 1.79 11.48
C ARG A 92 0.19 0.76 10.46
N LYS A 93 1.30 0.10 10.79
CA LYS A 93 1.80 -1.03 9.99
C LYS A 93 0.70 -2.12 9.88
N GLY A 94 0.48 -2.63 8.68
CA GLY A 94 -0.54 -3.66 8.41
C GLY A 94 -1.96 -3.13 8.11
N SER A 95 -2.28 -1.84 8.39
CA SER A 95 -3.59 -1.29 8.04
C SER A 95 -3.66 -0.89 6.55
N ASN A 96 -4.87 -0.93 5.98
CA ASN A 96 -5.10 -0.52 4.60
C ASN A 96 -5.06 1.01 4.48
N ALA A 97 -4.25 1.52 3.56
CA ALA A 97 -4.06 2.95 3.37
C ALA A 97 -5.32 3.66 2.83
N VAL A 98 -6.07 3.00 1.95
CA VAL A 98 -7.30 3.55 1.36
C VAL A 98 -8.35 3.75 2.43
N ASN A 99 -8.64 2.70 3.21
CA ASN A 99 -9.66 2.74 4.26
C ASN A 99 -9.31 3.78 5.34
N VAL A 100 -8.01 3.91 5.68
CA VAL A 100 -7.57 4.92 6.67
C VAL A 100 -7.74 6.32 6.12
N ALA A 101 -7.37 6.58 4.86
CA ALA A 101 -7.53 7.89 4.22
C ALA A 101 -9.01 8.28 4.16
N GLU A 102 -9.87 7.39 3.70
CA GLU A 102 -11.32 7.62 3.64
C GLU A 102 -11.91 7.92 5.03
N ALA A 103 -11.52 7.15 6.05
CA ALA A 103 -11.99 7.37 7.42
C ALA A 103 -11.53 8.72 7.99
N VAL A 104 -10.31 9.15 7.68
CA VAL A 104 -9.77 10.45 8.08
C VAL A 104 -10.52 11.59 7.40
N ILE A 105 -10.74 11.50 6.10
CA ILE A 105 -11.49 12.49 5.32
C ILE A 105 -12.92 12.60 5.86
N ALA A 106 -13.62 11.48 6.02
CA ALA A 106 -14.97 11.45 6.55
C ALA A 106 -15.06 12.02 7.98
N THR A 107 -14.03 11.82 8.80
CA THR A 107 -13.96 12.41 10.14
C THR A 107 -13.76 13.93 10.06
N ALA A 108 -12.85 14.38 9.20
CA ALA A 108 -12.60 15.80 8.99
C ALA A 108 -13.85 16.54 8.47
N GLU A 109 -14.63 15.91 7.58
CA GLU A 109 -15.91 16.45 7.11
C GLU A 109 -16.92 16.63 8.25
N LYS A 110 -17.04 15.66 9.15
CA LYS A 110 -17.92 15.74 10.32
C LYS A 110 -17.48 16.82 11.30
N MET A 111 -16.19 17.07 11.43
CA MET A 111 -15.63 18.10 12.29
C MET A 111 -15.78 19.51 11.70
N HIS A 112 -15.85 19.63 10.37
CA HIS A 112 -16.02 20.92 9.70
C HIS A 112 -17.39 21.53 9.98
N GLY A 113 -17.38 22.74 10.50
CA GLY A 113 -18.58 23.47 10.92
C GLY A 113 -19.05 23.15 12.36
N THR A 114 -18.37 22.22 13.05
CA THR A 114 -18.61 21.93 14.49
C THR A 114 -17.39 22.28 15.32
N LEU A 115 -16.32 21.51 15.22
CA LEU A 115 -15.04 21.79 15.89
C LEU A 115 -14.13 22.70 15.06
N ILE A 116 -14.19 22.58 13.73
CA ILE A 116 -13.43 23.44 12.82
C ILE A 116 -14.40 24.47 12.25
N PRO A 117 -14.13 25.79 12.46
CA PRO A 117 -14.96 26.86 11.94
C PRO A 117 -15.12 26.81 10.42
N LYS A 118 -16.28 27.25 9.91
CA LYS A 118 -16.59 27.20 8.46
C LYS A 118 -15.78 28.17 7.60
N ASP A 119 -15.14 29.15 8.20
CA ASP A 119 -14.24 30.10 7.55
C ASP A 119 -12.84 29.53 7.29
N ILE A 120 -12.49 28.42 7.94
CA ILE A 120 -11.23 27.71 7.71
C ILE A 120 -11.38 26.79 6.49
N LEU A 121 -10.52 27.00 5.49
CA LEU A 121 -10.43 26.12 4.33
C LEU A 121 -9.66 24.85 4.68
N LEU A 122 -10.34 23.71 4.64
CA LEU A 122 -9.70 22.40 4.71
C LEU A 122 -9.38 21.89 3.31
N SER A 123 -8.12 21.62 3.04
CA SER A 123 -7.70 21.05 1.76
C SER A 123 -6.82 19.82 1.95
N ILE A 124 -6.98 18.86 1.07
CA ILE A 124 -6.15 17.66 1.03
C ILE A 124 -4.94 17.98 0.16
N THR A 125 -3.78 18.17 0.78
CA THR A 125 -2.53 18.44 0.05
C THR A 125 -1.85 17.16 -0.42
N ARG A 126 -2.09 16.02 0.27
CA ARG A 126 -1.53 14.72 -0.09
C ARG A 126 -2.41 13.59 0.40
N ASP A 127 -2.88 12.76 -0.52
CA ASP A 127 -3.57 11.50 -0.24
C ASP A 127 -2.78 10.33 -0.83
N TYR A 128 -2.20 9.52 0.05
CA TYR A 128 -1.51 8.28 -0.33
C TYR A 128 -2.49 7.11 -0.52
N GLY A 129 -3.70 7.17 0.05
CA GLY A 129 -4.75 6.19 -0.17
C GLY A 129 -5.25 6.23 -1.61
N GLU A 130 -5.60 7.40 -2.12
CA GLU A 130 -5.99 7.61 -3.50
C GLU A 130 -4.87 7.20 -4.47
N THR A 131 -3.63 7.62 -4.19
CA THR A 131 -2.47 7.22 -5.01
C THR A 131 -2.29 5.70 -5.05
N ALA A 132 -2.45 5.02 -3.91
CA ALA A 132 -2.34 3.56 -3.83
C ALA A 132 -3.45 2.87 -4.62
N ASN A 133 -4.71 3.33 -4.47
CA ASN A 133 -5.86 2.80 -5.17
C ASN A 133 -5.73 2.96 -6.69
N HIS A 134 -5.31 4.15 -7.13
CA HIS A 134 -5.08 4.41 -8.55
C HIS A 134 -4.01 3.46 -9.13
N LYS A 135 -2.89 3.26 -8.43
CA LYS A 135 -1.81 2.37 -8.87
C LYS A 135 -2.22 0.90 -8.87
N VAL A 136 -2.99 0.45 -7.91
CA VAL A 136 -3.54 -0.92 -7.90
C VAL A 136 -4.47 -1.13 -9.09
N ASN A 137 -5.40 -0.21 -9.33
CA ASN A 137 -6.34 -0.29 -10.44
C ASN A 137 -5.63 -0.25 -11.82
N GLU A 138 -4.59 0.57 -11.96
CA GLU A 138 -3.76 0.64 -13.15
C GLU A 138 -3.06 -0.72 -13.42
N LEU A 139 -2.47 -1.33 -12.40
CA LEU A 139 -1.82 -2.63 -12.51
C LEU A 139 -2.81 -3.76 -12.81
N VAL A 140 -4.00 -3.76 -12.22
CA VAL A 140 -5.06 -4.72 -12.54
C VAL A 140 -5.50 -4.59 -14.00
N LYS A 141 -5.64 -3.36 -14.52
CA LYS A 141 -5.92 -3.14 -15.95
C LYS A 141 -4.81 -3.70 -16.83
N HIS A 142 -3.54 -3.47 -16.49
CA HIS A 142 -2.41 -4.00 -17.23
C HIS A 142 -2.37 -5.53 -17.17
N LEU A 143 -2.67 -6.13 -16.03
CA LEU A 143 -2.78 -7.60 -15.89
C LEU A 143 -3.87 -8.16 -16.80
N CYS A 144 -5.08 -7.60 -16.79
CA CYS A 144 -6.16 -8.01 -17.67
C CYS A 144 -5.78 -7.85 -19.16
N PHE A 145 -5.14 -6.74 -19.51
CA PHE A 145 -4.68 -6.50 -20.88
C PHE A 145 -3.62 -7.50 -21.32
N ALA A 146 -2.67 -7.84 -20.45
CA ALA A 146 -1.66 -8.86 -20.71
C ALA A 146 -2.31 -10.23 -20.97
N ILE A 147 -3.27 -10.65 -20.15
CA ILE A 147 -4.01 -11.90 -20.33
C ILE A 147 -4.71 -11.92 -21.73
N VAL A 148 -5.37 -10.83 -22.10
CA VAL A 148 -6.06 -10.73 -23.41
C VAL A 148 -5.06 -10.87 -24.57
N ILE A 149 -3.89 -10.21 -24.49
CA ILE A 149 -2.85 -10.32 -25.51
C ILE A 149 -2.33 -11.75 -25.63
N ILE A 150 -2.05 -12.40 -24.48
CA ILE A 150 -1.56 -13.78 -24.46
C ILE A 150 -2.57 -14.72 -25.09
N VAL A 151 -3.84 -14.63 -24.71
CA VAL A 151 -4.92 -15.46 -25.25
C VAL A 151 -5.08 -15.23 -26.77
N ALA A 152 -5.01 -13.97 -27.22
CA ALA A 152 -5.07 -13.65 -28.65
C ALA A 152 -3.88 -14.24 -29.43
N LEU A 153 -2.68 -14.15 -28.86
CA LEU A 153 -1.48 -14.74 -29.46
C LEU A 153 -1.60 -16.27 -29.57
N LEU A 154 -2.07 -16.92 -28.51
CA LEU A 154 -2.28 -18.36 -28.50
C LEU A 154 -3.39 -18.80 -29.46
N ALA A 155 -4.47 -18.05 -29.55
CA ALA A 155 -5.53 -18.31 -30.52
C ALA A 155 -5.03 -18.23 -31.96
N PHE A 156 -4.09 -17.34 -32.21
CA PHE A 156 -3.47 -17.22 -33.53
C PHE A 156 -2.46 -18.33 -33.82
N SER A 157 -1.67 -18.77 -32.81
CA SER A 157 -0.58 -19.75 -33.01
C SER A 157 -1.06 -21.20 -32.92
N LEU A 158 -1.87 -21.55 -31.96
CA LEU A 158 -2.29 -22.92 -31.65
C LEU A 158 -3.75 -23.19 -32.06
N GLY A 159 -4.59 -22.18 -32.01
CA GLY A 159 -6.01 -22.28 -32.32
C GLY A 159 -6.92 -21.86 -31.17
N LEU A 160 -8.21 -21.66 -31.47
CA LEU A 160 -9.16 -21.12 -30.50
C LEU A 160 -9.49 -22.08 -29.34
N LYS A 161 -9.43 -23.39 -29.58
CA LYS A 161 -9.77 -24.39 -28.53
C LYS A 161 -8.65 -24.45 -27.48
N GLU A 162 -7.44 -24.46 -27.92
CA GLU A 162 -6.22 -24.48 -27.14
C GLU A 162 -6.10 -23.17 -26.32
N ALA A 163 -6.32 -22.04 -26.96
CA ALA A 163 -6.32 -20.73 -26.32
C ALA A 163 -7.42 -20.62 -25.25
N LEU A 164 -8.57 -21.24 -25.44
CA LEU A 164 -9.66 -21.23 -24.46
C LEU A 164 -9.25 -21.96 -23.15
N ILE A 165 -8.54 -23.08 -23.25
CA ILE A 165 -8.06 -23.83 -22.08
C ILE A 165 -7.12 -22.94 -21.27
N VAL A 166 -6.12 -22.32 -21.92
CA VAL A 166 -5.18 -21.43 -21.24
C VAL A 166 -5.86 -20.19 -20.67
N SER A 167 -6.87 -19.65 -21.39
CA SER A 167 -7.63 -18.47 -20.93
C SER A 167 -8.43 -18.70 -19.65
N ILE A 168 -8.75 -19.95 -19.33
CA ILE A 168 -9.39 -20.35 -18.06
C ILE A 168 -8.34 -20.67 -17.00
N ALA A 169 -7.27 -21.38 -17.37
CA ALA A 169 -6.22 -21.78 -16.43
C ALA A 169 -5.53 -20.57 -15.78
N VAL A 170 -5.18 -19.56 -16.55
CA VAL A 170 -4.46 -18.38 -16.06
C VAL A 170 -5.24 -17.58 -15.00
N PRO A 171 -6.49 -17.14 -15.21
CA PRO A 171 -7.24 -16.47 -14.15
C PRO A 171 -7.50 -17.36 -12.94
N MET A 172 -7.63 -18.67 -13.12
CA MET A 172 -7.87 -19.61 -12.02
C MET A 172 -6.65 -19.73 -11.11
N THR A 173 -5.46 -19.84 -11.65
CA THR A 173 -4.21 -19.85 -10.88
C THR A 173 -3.95 -18.51 -10.19
N LEU A 174 -4.16 -17.39 -10.86
CA LEU A 174 -4.06 -16.06 -10.23
C LEU A 174 -5.06 -15.90 -9.08
N ALA A 175 -6.29 -16.37 -9.23
CA ALA A 175 -7.29 -16.34 -8.18
C ALA A 175 -6.88 -17.22 -6.98
N LEU A 176 -6.27 -18.40 -7.25
CA LEU A 176 -5.75 -19.27 -6.19
C LEU A 176 -4.58 -18.62 -5.45
N THR A 177 -3.66 -17.98 -6.14
CA THR A 177 -2.54 -17.24 -5.52
C THR A 177 -3.07 -16.09 -4.65
N LEU A 178 -4.05 -15.31 -5.13
CA LEU A 178 -4.69 -14.26 -4.33
C LEU A 178 -5.44 -14.80 -3.11
N LEU A 179 -6.05 -15.98 -3.22
CA LEU A 179 -6.67 -16.66 -2.08
C LEU A 179 -5.63 -17.06 -1.03
N LEU A 180 -4.50 -17.60 -1.46
CA LEU A 180 -3.39 -17.96 -0.56
C LEU A 180 -2.77 -16.71 0.08
N ASP A 181 -2.60 -15.61 -0.65
CA ASP A 181 -2.20 -14.32 -0.10
C ASP A 181 -3.16 -13.86 1.02
N TYR A 182 -4.46 -13.96 0.77
CA TYR A 182 -5.47 -13.62 1.77
C TYR A 182 -5.38 -14.51 3.02
N MET A 183 -5.23 -15.81 2.86
CA MET A 183 -5.11 -16.77 3.97
C MET A 183 -3.82 -16.59 4.79
N THR A 184 -2.74 -16.16 4.16
CA THR A 184 -1.43 -15.93 4.81
C THR A 184 -1.27 -14.51 5.35
N GLY A 185 -2.29 -13.65 5.16
CA GLY A 185 -2.30 -12.27 5.66
C GLY A 185 -1.49 -11.28 4.82
N TYR A 186 -1.10 -11.66 3.62
CA TYR A 186 -0.56 -10.71 2.66
C TYR A 186 -1.66 -9.78 2.15
N THR A 187 -1.30 -8.54 1.88
CA THR A 187 -2.22 -7.54 1.34
C THR A 187 -1.97 -7.32 -0.13
N ILE A 188 -3.05 -7.15 -0.91
CA ILE A 188 -2.93 -6.74 -2.31
C ILE A 188 -2.33 -5.33 -2.32
N ASN A 189 -1.15 -5.22 -2.91
CA ASN A 189 -0.43 -3.98 -3.04
C ASN A 189 0.33 -3.94 -4.37
N ARG A 190 1.03 -2.85 -4.64
CA ARG A 190 1.81 -2.68 -5.87
C ARG A 190 2.84 -3.80 -6.09
N VAL A 191 3.43 -4.31 -5.02
CA VAL A 191 4.49 -5.33 -5.11
C VAL A 191 3.91 -6.70 -5.41
N THR A 192 2.82 -7.09 -4.72
CA THR A 192 2.13 -8.36 -4.97
C THR A 192 1.57 -8.40 -6.40
N LEU A 193 0.94 -7.32 -6.87
CA LEU A 193 0.44 -7.26 -8.25
C LEU A 193 1.56 -7.27 -9.28
N PHE A 194 2.69 -6.62 -9.01
CA PHE A 194 3.85 -6.69 -9.89
C PHE A 194 4.42 -8.12 -9.94
N ALA A 195 4.47 -8.82 -8.81
CA ALA A 195 4.85 -10.23 -8.77
C ALA A 195 3.93 -11.10 -9.63
N LEU A 196 2.61 -10.90 -9.54
CA LEU A 196 1.63 -11.62 -10.36
C LEU A 196 1.78 -11.32 -11.87
N ILE A 197 2.08 -10.09 -12.25
CA ILE A 197 2.35 -9.75 -13.65
C ILE A 197 3.64 -10.42 -14.13
N LEU A 198 4.67 -10.45 -13.30
CA LEU A 198 5.93 -11.10 -13.61
C LEU A 198 5.77 -12.63 -13.74
N SER A 199 5.02 -13.25 -12.82
CA SER A 199 4.77 -14.69 -12.84
C SER A 199 3.86 -15.11 -14.00
N LEU A 200 3.07 -14.19 -14.56
CA LEU A 200 2.15 -14.50 -15.67
C LEU A 200 2.87 -15.14 -16.87
N GLY A 201 4.06 -14.63 -17.21
CA GLY A 201 4.87 -15.21 -18.29
C GLY A 201 5.32 -16.63 -18.00
N LEU A 202 5.73 -16.90 -16.76
CA LEU A 202 6.17 -18.24 -16.33
C LEU A 202 4.99 -19.22 -16.23
N LEU A 203 3.86 -18.72 -15.73
CA LEU A 203 2.65 -19.51 -15.51
C LEU A 203 1.97 -19.95 -16.82
N VAL A 204 2.09 -19.17 -17.88
CA VAL A 204 1.47 -19.49 -19.17
C VAL A 204 2.25 -20.59 -19.92
N ASP A 205 3.54 -20.71 -19.68
CA ASP A 205 4.39 -21.66 -20.38
C ASP A 205 3.99 -23.13 -20.11
N ASP A 206 3.69 -23.50 -18.89
CA ASP A 206 3.30 -24.88 -18.52
C ASP A 206 2.03 -25.34 -19.24
N PRO A 207 0.88 -24.65 -19.17
CA PRO A 207 -0.32 -25.01 -19.92
C PRO A 207 -0.13 -25.01 -21.43
N ILE A 208 0.76 -24.18 -21.98
CA ILE A 208 1.05 -24.19 -23.43
C ILE A 208 1.73 -25.49 -23.83
N VAL A 209 2.76 -25.89 -23.10
CA VAL A 209 3.50 -27.12 -23.39
C VAL A 209 2.59 -28.34 -23.31
N ASP A 210 1.75 -28.42 -22.26
CA ASP A 210 0.80 -29.50 -22.07
C ASP A 210 -0.21 -29.57 -23.22
N VAL A 211 -0.85 -28.46 -23.55
CA VAL A 211 -1.86 -28.38 -24.61
C VAL A 211 -1.28 -28.66 -25.99
N GLU A 212 -0.09 -28.15 -26.28
CA GLU A 212 0.61 -28.41 -27.54
C GLU A 212 0.95 -29.91 -27.69
N ASN A 213 1.46 -30.53 -26.64
CA ASN A 213 1.79 -31.96 -26.69
C ASN A 213 0.54 -32.84 -26.82
N ILE A 214 -0.55 -32.53 -26.12
CA ILE A 214 -1.85 -33.21 -26.27
C ILE A 214 -2.35 -33.07 -27.69
N HIS A 215 -2.30 -31.87 -28.27
CA HIS A 215 -2.71 -31.62 -29.66
C HIS A 215 -1.88 -32.40 -30.64
N ARG A 216 -0.57 -32.53 -30.43
CA ARG A 216 0.36 -33.33 -31.23
C ARG A 216 -0.06 -34.81 -31.21
N HIS A 217 -0.33 -35.39 -30.02
CA HIS A 217 -0.76 -36.79 -29.89
C HIS A 217 -2.10 -37.05 -30.55
N TYR A 218 -3.07 -36.15 -30.44
CA TYR A 218 -4.36 -36.25 -31.12
C TYR A 218 -4.23 -36.23 -32.67
N LYS A 219 -3.31 -35.46 -33.19
CA LYS A 219 -3.03 -35.46 -34.65
C LYS A 219 -2.41 -36.74 -35.15
N LEU A 220 -1.59 -37.40 -34.32
CA LEU A 220 -0.96 -38.66 -34.69
C LEU A 220 -1.94 -39.84 -34.86
N ARG A 221 -3.12 -39.77 -34.18
CA ARG A 221 -4.22 -40.78 -34.23
C ARG A 221 -3.75 -42.23 -34.07
N LYS A 222 -2.75 -42.46 -33.24
CA LYS A 222 -2.18 -43.79 -32.97
C LYS A 222 -2.88 -44.52 -31.83
N GLU A 223 -3.52 -43.81 -30.94
CA GLU A 223 -4.09 -44.30 -29.68
C GLU A 223 -5.53 -43.81 -29.51
N SER A 224 -6.23 -44.35 -28.50
CA SER A 224 -7.54 -43.80 -28.11
C SER A 224 -7.37 -42.36 -27.61
N PRO A 225 -8.41 -41.50 -27.69
CA PRO A 225 -8.27 -40.10 -27.22
C PRO A 225 -7.84 -39.96 -25.77
N LEU A 226 -8.27 -40.90 -24.90
CA LEU A 226 -7.89 -40.88 -23.49
C LEU A 226 -6.44 -41.34 -23.28
N ASP A 227 -6.02 -42.39 -23.98
CA ASP A 227 -4.64 -42.88 -23.88
C ASP A 227 -3.66 -41.87 -24.46
N ALA A 228 -4.00 -41.24 -25.58
CA ALA A 228 -3.20 -40.17 -26.17
C ALA A 228 -3.04 -38.97 -25.22
N LEU A 229 -4.10 -38.60 -24.48
CA LEU A 229 -4.05 -37.56 -23.43
C LEU A 229 -3.07 -37.95 -22.30
N LEU A 230 -3.22 -39.17 -21.75
CA LEU A 230 -2.37 -39.66 -20.64
C LEU A 230 -0.91 -39.73 -21.10
N THR A 231 -0.64 -40.29 -22.28
CA THR A 231 0.72 -40.42 -22.81
C THR A 231 1.34 -39.01 -23.03
N ALA A 232 0.56 -38.06 -23.57
CA ALA A 232 1.04 -36.71 -23.78
C ALA A 232 1.42 -35.99 -22.46
N ILE A 233 0.61 -36.15 -21.42
CA ILE A 233 0.89 -35.55 -20.11
C ILE A 233 2.09 -36.21 -19.44
N ASP A 234 2.20 -37.54 -19.49
CA ASP A 234 3.32 -38.24 -18.87
C ASP A 234 4.66 -37.94 -19.53
N GLU A 235 4.64 -37.61 -20.84
CA GLU A 235 5.85 -37.23 -21.59
C GLU A 235 6.41 -35.87 -21.14
N VAL A 236 5.56 -34.89 -20.86
CA VAL A 236 5.97 -33.52 -20.50
C VAL A 236 6.06 -33.27 -18.99
N ARG A 237 5.44 -34.11 -18.18
CA ARG A 237 5.44 -33.97 -16.71
C ARG A 237 6.83 -33.87 -16.07
N PRO A 238 7.84 -34.74 -16.38
CA PRO A 238 9.14 -34.66 -15.71
C PRO A 238 9.88 -33.34 -16.00
N PRO A 239 9.98 -32.83 -17.25
CA PRO A 239 10.61 -31.54 -17.53
C PRO A 239 9.85 -30.36 -16.92
N THR A 240 8.51 -30.38 -16.88
CA THR A 240 7.69 -29.32 -16.27
C THR A 240 7.91 -29.25 -14.76
N ILE A 241 7.90 -30.40 -14.05
CA ILE A 241 8.20 -30.43 -12.62
C ILE A 241 9.61 -29.88 -12.33
N LEU A 242 10.60 -30.24 -13.15
CA LEU A 242 11.96 -29.75 -12.95
C LEU A 242 12.06 -28.24 -13.21
N ALA A 243 11.37 -27.72 -14.21
CA ALA A 243 11.30 -26.29 -14.53
C ALA A 243 10.68 -25.52 -13.37
N THR A 244 9.50 -25.94 -12.88
CA THR A 244 8.82 -25.34 -11.74
C THR A 244 9.70 -25.35 -10.48
N PHE A 245 10.35 -26.50 -10.18
CA PHE A 245 11.28 -26.58 -9.07
C PHE A 245 12.46 -25.60 -9.20
N THR A 246 12.99 -25.43 -10.40
CA THR A 246 14.07 -24.46 -10.67
C THR A 246 13.62 -23.03 -10.44
N VAL A 247 12.39 -22.68 -10.83
CA VAL A 247 11.79 -21.37 -10.52
C VAL A 247 11.69 -21.16 -9.02
N ILE A 248 11.12 -22.10 -8.28
CA ILE A 248 11.01 -22.03 -6.81
C ILE A 248 12.37 -21.78 -6.17
N VAL A 249 13.39 -22.57 -6.52
CA VAL A 249 14.75 -22.44 -5.97
C VAL A 249 15.38 -21.10 -6.31
N SER A 250 15.13 -20.55 -7.51
CA SER A 250 15.69 -19.27 -7.93
C SER A 250 15.12 -18.06 -7.17
N PHE A 251 13.89 -18.16 -6.64
CA PHE A 251 13.27 -17.11 -5.84
C PHE A 251 13.53 -17.23 -4.33
N LEU A 252 13.95 -18.42 -3.84
CA LEU A 252 14.27 -18.63 -2.41
C LEU A 252 15.25 -17.60 -1.83
N PRO A 253 16.34 -17.17 -2.51
CA PRO A 253 17.26 -16.20 -1.97
C PRO A 253 16.62 -14.85 -1.62
N MET A 254 15.49 -14.49 -2.25
CA MET A 254 14.80 -13.23 -1.97
C MET A 254 14.21 -13.15 -0.55
N PHE A 255 13.92 -14.30 0.09
CA PHE A 255 13.48 -14.33 1.49
C PHE A 255 14.56 -13.89 2.48
N PHE A 256 15.83 -14.00 2.10
CA PHE A 256 16.96 -13.62 2.95
C PHE A 256 17.37 -12.16 2.80
N ILE A 257 16.69 -11.39 1.96
CA ILE A 257 16.96 -9.97 1.81
C ILE A 257 16.47 -9.24 3.06
N THR A 258 17.40 -8.58 3.76
CA THR A 258 17.13 -7.83 4.99
C THR A 258 17.06 -6.33 4.76
N GLY A 259 16.77 -5.55 5.81
CA GLY A 259 16.67 -4.10 5.76
C GLY A 259 15.38 -3.59 5.12
N MET A 260 15.41 -2.40 4.55
CA MET A 260 14.21 -1.75 3.98
C MET A 260 13.62 -2.49 2.77
N MET A 261 14.44 -3.22 2.02
CA MET A 261 13.99 -3.96 0.84
C MET A 261 13.34 -5.30 1.18
N GLY A 262 13.61 -5.89 2.35
CA GLY A 262 13.05 -7.17 2.78
C GLY A 262 11.52 -7.23 2.68
N PRO A 263 10.76 -6.30 3.28
CA PRO A 263 9.30 -6.27 3.20
C PRO A 263 8.75 -6.12 1.78
N TYR A 264 9.54 -5.59 0.84
CA TYR A 264 9.16 -5.47 -0.57
C TYR A 264 9.48 -6.73 -1.36
N MET A 265 10.54 -7.45 -1.01
CA MET A 265 10.95 -8.66 -1.73
C MET A 265 10.22 -9.91 -1.27
N ALA A 266 9.82 -9.98 0.00
CA ALA A 266 9.12 -11.14 0.56
C ALA A 266 7.81 -11.51 -0.18
N PRO A 267 6.90 -10.57 -0.51
CA PRO A 267 5.72 -10.90 -1.30
C PRO A 267 6.04 -11.41 -2.71
N MET A 268 7.15 -10.95 -3.29
CA MET A 268 7.58 -11.40 -4.61
C MET A 268 8.12 -12.83 -4.55
N ALA A 269 8.95 -13.13 -3.55
CA ALA A 269 9.47 -14.47 -3.31
C ALA A 269 8.37 -15.50 -2.97
N PHE A 270 7.26 -15.03 -2.40
CA PHE A 270 6.10 -15.87 -2.10
C PHE A 270 5.21 -16.08 -3.33
N ASN A 271 4.79 -15.02 -4.01
CA ASN A 271 3.75 -15.08 -5.04
C ASN A 271 4.23 -15.65 -6.39
N VAL A 272 5.52 -15.51 -6.73
CA VAL A 272 6.01 -16.03 -8.01
C VAL A 272 6.12 -17.56 -8.03
N PRO A 273 6.58 -18.23 -6.97
CA PRO A 273 6.66 -19.69 -6.94
C PRO A 273 5.32 -20.41 -6.72
N ILE A 274 4.32 -19.76 -6.19
CA ILE A 274 2.98 -20.30 -5.90
C ILE A 274 2.07 -20.21 -7.11
#